data_62d5ba3f6cf3038f27e8e337616dc5c4
#
_entry.id   62d5ba3f6cf3038f27e8e337616dc5c4
#
_cell.length_a   1.000
_cell.length_b   1.000
_cell.length_c   1.000
_cell.angle_alpha   90.00
_cell.angle_beta   90.00
_cell.angle_gamma   90.00
#
_symmetry.space_group_name_H-M   'P 1'
#
loop_
_entity.id
_entity.type
_entity.pdbx_description
1 polymer ?
#
loop_
_entity_poly.entity_id
_entity_poly.type
_entity_poly.pdbx_seq_one_letter_code
_entity_poly.pdbx_strand_id
1 'polypeptide(L)'
;MKVVDMHCDTLYEMEKNHLSLSENNLNIDLKKMEEGDYLLQNFAIFTELKKTADPVDHVMKCIDYFYQEMRKNKDKIQPVTTYDEIMENTHNGVMSALLTIEEGAVIHEDLSYLRNYYRLGVRMVALSWNHVNGLTYPNFDMNDDTHGYHTYDDVHGLTDAGKAYIKEMEDLGMIIDVSHMSDRCFYDVLDVVKKPFVATHSNARAVCPHARNMSDDMILKLAHRGGVMGLNYAAGFLGENAEKSRIEDMVKHILYIKDLAGIDCIGLGSDFDGISQNLEMKNASYLPQLEKALRNAG
;
A
#
# COMPACT_ATOMS: atom_id res chain seq x y z
N MET A 1 12.76 -13.40 -10.10
CA MET A 1 11.38 -13.54 -9.53
C MET A 1 10.57 -12.38 -10.05
N LYS A 2 9.40 -12.65 -10.62
CA LYS A 2 8.53 -11.51 -11.01
C LYS A 2 7.98 -10.83 -9.78
N VAL A 3 8.08 -9.50 -9.73
CA VAL A 3 7.74 -8.69 -8.56
C VAL A 3 6.39 -8.00 -8.76
N VAL A 4 5.52 -8.14 -7.76
CA VAL A 4 4.34 -7.32 -7.56
C VAL A 4 4.56 -6.54 -6.27
N ASP A 5 4.60 -5.22 -6.36
CA ASP A 5 4.73 -4.32 -5.23
C ASP A 5 3.41 -3.58 -4.99
N MET A 6 2.86 -3.77 -3.80
CA MET A 6 1.50 -3.36 -3.49
C MET A 6 1.37 -1.90 -3.05
N HIS A 7 2.49 -1.19 -2.83
CA HIS A 7 2.45 0.21 -2.39
C HIS A 7 3.77 0.96 -2.64
N CYS A 8 3.67 2.16 -3.22
CA CYS A 8 4.72 3.18 -3.22
C CYS A 8 4.12 4.58 -3.35
N ASP A 9 4.83 5.60 -2.84
CA ASP A 9 4.44 7.02 -2.91
C ASP A 9 5.12 7.78 -4.05
N THR A 10 5.76 7.04 -4.94
CA THR A 10 6.51 7.61 -6.08
C THR A 10 5.67 8.55 -6.93
N LEU A 11 4.37 8.25 -7.14
CA LEU A 11 3.49 9.12 -7.93
C LEU A 11 3.32 10.50 -7.29
N TYR A 12 3.13 10.55 -5.96
CA TYR A 12 3.03 11.79 -5.20
C TYR A 12 4.32 12.62 -5.33
N GLU A 13 5.48 12.00 -5.13
CA GLU A 13 6.76 12.71 -5.24
C GLU A 13 7.09 13.12 -6.68
N MET A 14 6.68 12.35 -7.69
CA MET A 14 6.84 12.71 -9.10
C MET A 14 5.98 13.91 -9.49
N GLU A 15 4.70 13.93 -9.12
CA GLU A 15 3.78 15.04 -9.42
C GLU A 15 4.28 16.33 -8.76
N LYS A 16 4.59 16.29 -7.49
CA LYS A 16 5.07 17.42 -6.68
C LYS A 16 6.36 18.03 -7.21
N ASN A 17 7.28 17.22 -7.70
CA ASN A 17 8.61 17.64 -8.14
C ASN A 17 8.77 17.66 -9.68
N HIS A 18 7.72 17.38 -10.44
CA HIS A 18 7.70 17.30 -11.90
C HIS A 18 8.74 16.32 -12.47
N LEU A 19 8.88 15.12 -11.84
CA LEU A 19 9.85 14.10 -12.21
C LEU A 19 9.26 13.09 -13.20
N SER A 20 10.06 12.59 -14.13
CA SER A 20 9.62 11.55 -15.07
C SER A 20 9.72 10.16 -14.46
N LEU A 21 8.79 9.26 -14.83
CA LEU A 21 8.87 7.85 -14.47
C LEU A 21 9.98 7.10 -15.24
N SER A 22 10.41 7.60 -16.39
CA SER A 22 11.42 6.93 -17.22
C SER A 22 12.77 6.78 -16.52
N GLU A 23 13.22 7.83 -15.84
CA GLU A 23 14.43 7.87 -15.02
C GLU A 23 14.32 9.06 -14.05
N ASN A 24 14.60 8.84 -12.78
CA ASN A 24 14.56 9.84 -11.72
C ASN A 24 15.49 9.47 -10.54
N ASN A 25 15.53 10.33 -9.52
CA ASN A 25 16.32 10.10 -8.31
C ASN A 25 15.54 9.48 -7.15
N LEU A 26 14.29 9.05 -7.37
CA LEU A 26 13.45 8.37 -6.40
C LEU A 26 13.78 6.87 -6.30
N ASN A 27 13.07 6.16 -5.44
CA ASN A 27 13.28 4.71 -5.28
C ASN A 27 12.71 3.90 -6.47
N ILE A 28 11.69 4.43 -7.17
CA ILE A 28 11.02 3.80 -8.31
C ILE A 28 11.22 4.65 -9.57
N ASP A 29 11.70 4.02 -10.63
CA ASP A 29 11.62 4.44 -12.02
C ASP A 29 11.67 3.20 -12.93
N LEU A 30 11.40 3.36 -14.23
CA LEU A 30 11.30 2.22 -15.15
C LEU A 30 12.59 1.41 -15.24
N LYS A 31 13.75 2.06 -15.18
CA LYS A 31 15.04 1.37 -15.24
C LYS A 31 15.26 0.50 -13.99
N LYS A 32 14.98 1.05 -12.80
CA LYS A 32 15.07 0.33 -11.53
C LYS A 32 14.05 -0.81 -11.45
N MET A 33 12.83 -0.60 -11.97
CA MET A 33 11.80 -1.64 -12.05
C MET A 33 12.20 -2.77 -13.01
N GLU A 34 12.78 -2.45 -14.18
CA GLU A 34 13.33 -3.46 -15.12
C GLU A 34 14.44 -4.29 -14.44
N GLU A 35 15.38 -3.65 -13.76
CA GLU A 35 16.45 -4.31 -13.02
C GLU A 35 15.93 -5.15 -11.83
N GLY A 36 14.83 -4.73 -11.21
CA GLY A 36 14.13 -5.42 -10.11
C GLY A 36 13.19 -6.54 -10.57
N ASP A 37 13.02 -6.78 -11.87
CA ASP A 37 12.13 -7.78 -12.49
C ASP A 37 10.64 -7.56 -12.14
N TYR A 38 10.20 -6.29 -12.13
CA TYR A 38 8.80 -5.92 -11.81
C TYR A 38 7.82 -6.39 -12.88
N LEU A 39 6.68 -6.90 -12.41
CA LEU A 39 5.50 -7.22 -13.20
C LEU A 39 4.41 -6.15 -13.01
N LEU A 40 4.18 -5.76 -11.75
CA LEU A 40 3.15 -4.80 -11.35
C LEU A 40 3.67 -3.90 -10.24
N GLN A 41 3.42 -2.61 -10.35
CA GLN A 41 3.55 -1.63 -9.28
C GLN A 41 2.20 -0.96 -9.00
N ASN A 42 1.80 -0.92 -7.73
CA ASN A 42 0.70 -0.08 -7.29
C ASN A 42 1.26 1.32 -6.97
N PHE A 43 0.76 2.33 -7.67
CA PHE A 43 1.11 3.73 -7.46
C PHE A 43 0.05 4.40 -6.60
N ALA A 44 0.41 4.75 -5.37
CA ALA A 44 -0.49 5.43 -4.46
C ALA A 44 -0.53 6.93 -4.73
N ILE A 45 -1.74 7.48 -4.70
CA ILE A 45 -1.95 8.91 -4.53
C ILE A 45 -2.05 9.15 -3.03
N PHE A 46 -0.94 9.51 -2.42
CA PHE A 46 -0.88 9.88 -1.02
C PHE A 46 -1.46 11.28 -0.80
N THR A 47 -2.25 11.47 0.27
CA THR A 47 -2.81 12.76 0.63
C THR A 47 -2.67 13.03 2.14
N GLU A 48 -1.81 13.95 2.50
CA GLU A 48 -1.73 14.47 3.86
C GLU A 48 -2.83 15.52 4.06
N LEU A 49 -3.99 15.11 4.61
CA LEU A 49 -5.19 15.95 4.72
C LEU A 49 -4.94 17.29 5.41
N LYS A 50 -4.06 17.34 6.41
CA LYS A 50 -3.81 18.58 7.17
C LYS A 50 -2.92 19.57 6.45
N LYS A 51 -2.18 19.12 5.44
CA LYS A 51 -1.29 19.96 4.63
C LYS A 51 -1.83 20.24 3.24
N THR A 52 -2.88 19.50 2.80
CA THR A 52 -3.46 19.61 1.48
C THR A 52 -4.70 20.50 1.52
N ALA A 53 -4.63 21.66 0.91
CA ALA A 53 -5.71 22.66 0.96
C ALA A 53 -7.00 22.17 0.26
N ASP A 54 -6.87 21.48 -0.86
CA ASP A 54 -7.96 20.82 -1.59
C ASP A 54 -7.55 19.39 -1.94
N PRO A 55 -7.95 18.40 -1.11
CA PRO A 55 -7.61 16.99 -1.33
C PRO A 55 -8.14 16.42 -2.65
N VAL A 56 -9.31 16.85 -3.10
CA VAL A 56 -9.91 16.37 -4.36
C VAL A 56 -9.14 16.91 -5.57
N ASP A 57 -8.80 18.20 -5.58
CA ASP A 57 -7.98 18.80 -6.65
C ASP A 57 -6.60 18.11 -6.72
N HIS A 58 -6.00 17.83 -5.57
CA HIS A 58 -4.74 17.09 -5.49
C HIS A 58 -4.85 15.69 -6.15
N VAL A 59 -5.87 14.91 -5.77
CA VAL A 59 -6.10 13.57 -6.37
C VAL A 59 -6.29 13.67 -7.88
N MET A 60 -7.06 14.65 -8.36
CA MET A 60 -7.31 14.83 -9.79
C MET A 60 -6.02 15.16 -10.56
N LYS A 61 -5.13 15.98 -10.00
CA LYS A 61 -3.82 16.29 -10.59
C LYS A 61 -2.91 15.08 -10.66
N CYS A 62 -2.86 14.28 -9.58
CA CYS A 62 -2.09 13.04 -9.55
C CYS A 62 -2.61 12.01 -10.58
N ILE A 63 -3.94 11.87 -10.73
CA ILE A 63 -4.53 11.01 -11.76
C ILE A 63 -4.10 11.45 -13.17
N ASP A 64 -4.20 12.74 -13.48
CA ASP A 64 -3.77 13.25 -14.78
C ASP A 64 -2.28 13.02 -15.02
N TYR A 65 -1.44 13.29 -13.99
CA TYR A 65 0.00 13.07 -14.06
C TYR A 65 0.35 11.58 -14.31
N PHE A 66 -0.32 10.68 -13.60
CA PHE A 66 -0.17 9.24 -13.82
C PHE A 66 -0.43 8.86 -15.28
N TYR A 67 -1.55 9.28 -15.85
CA TYR A 67 -1.87 8.95 -17.24
C TYR A 67 -0.95 9.62 -18.27
N GLN A 68 -0.42 10.81 -17.96
CA GLN A 68 0.60 11.42 -18.80
C GLN A 68 1.89 10.59 -18.83
N GLU A 69 2.37 10.11 -17.67
CA GLU A 69 3.56 9.26 -17.58
C GLU A 69 3.32 7.88 -18.22
N MET A 70 2.17 7.26 -18.03
CA MET A 70 1.82 6.00 -18.70
C MET A 70 1.83 6.15 -20.23
N ARG A 71 1.25 7.24 -20.75
CA ARG A 71 1.24 7.51 -22.20
C ARG A 71 2.65 7.72 -22.77
N LYS A 72 3.52 8.42 -22.07
CA LYS A 72 4.92 8.65 -22.48
C LYS A 72 5.71 7.34 -22.55
N ASN A 73 5.38 6.38 -21.70
CA ASN A 73 6.15 5.16 -21.48
C ASN A 73 5.38 3.88 -21.88
N LYS A 74 4.37 3.99 -22.73
CA LYS A 74 3.41 2.91 -23.07
C LYS A 74 4.04 1.60 -23.56
N ASP A 75 5.25 1.65 -24.09
CA ASP A 75 5.96 0.47 -24.59
C ASP A 75 6.66 -0.31 -23.46
N LYS A 76 6.73 0.24 -22.24
CA LYS A 76 7.39 -0.34 -21.06
C LYS A 76 6.44 -0.63 -19.90
N ILE A 77 5.44 0.24 -19.69
CA ILE A 77 4.47 0.14 -18.61
C ILE A 77 3.11 0.66 -19.07
N GLN A 78 2.04 -0.02 -18.66
CA GLN A 78 0.67 0.38 -18.99
C GLN A 78 -0.23 0.38 -17.75
N PRO A 79 -1.19 1.32 -17.67
CA PRO A 79 -2.19 1.31 -16.62
C PRO A 79 -3.08 0.08 -16.76
N VAL A 80 -3.46 -0.51 -15.63
CA VAL A 80 -4.35 -1.67 -15.58
C VAL A 80 -5.49 -1.44 -14.59
N THR A 81 -6.63 -2.04 -14.91
CA THR A 81 -7.85 -1.99 -14.08
C THR A 81 -8.44 -3.37 -13.84
N THR A 82 -7.93 -4.38 -14.53
CA THR A 82 -8.40 -5.77 -14.47
C THR A 82 -7.22 -6.76 -14.45
N TYR A 83 -7.49 -7.98 -13.96
CA TYR A 83 -6.53 -9.06 -14.00
C TYR A 83 -6.13 -9.45 -15.45
N ASP A 84 -7.09 -9.44 -16.36
CA ASP A 84 -6.81 -9.81 -17.76
C ASP A 84 -5.84 -8.84 -18.43
N GLU A 85 -5.93 -7.53 -18.14
CA GLU A 85 -4.95 -6.53 -18.60
C GLU A 85 -3.55 -6.77 -18.04
N ILE A 86 -3.44 -7.20 -16.77
CA ILE A 86 -2.14 -7.58 -16.17
C ILE A 86 -1.54 -8.77 -16.91
N MET A 87 -2.35 -9.78 -17.20
CA MET A 87 -1.90 -10.97 -17.92
C MET A 87 -1.52 -10.67 -19.36
N GLU A 88 -2.26 -9.81 -20.05
CA GLU A 88 -1.93 -9.34 -21.41
C GLU A 88 -0.60 -8.57 -21.42
N ASN A 89 -0.40 -7.61 -20.51
CA ASN A 89 0.85 -6.89 -20.38
C ASN A 89 2.02 -7.83 -20.10
N THR A 90 1.82 -8.79 -19.18
CA THR A 90 2.84 -9.80 -18.85
C THR A 90 3.23 -10.63 -20.08
N HIS A 91 2.25 -11.06 -20.88
CA HIS A 91 2.48 -11.81 -22.11
C HIS A 91 3.28 -10.98 -23.13
N ASN A 92 3.02 -9.68 -23.20
CA ASN A 92 3.69 -8.75 -24.11
C ASN A 92 5.03 -8.24 -23.58
N GLY A 93 5.45 -8.63 -22.37
CA GLY A 93 6.69 -8.16 -21.75
C GLY A 93 6.63 -6.70 -21.29
N VAL A 94 5.43 -6.18 -21.03
CA VAL A 94 5.17 -4.82 -20.55
C VAL A 94 4.82 -4.89 -19.05
N MET A 95 5.36 -3.98 -18.25
CA MET A 95 5.00 -3.85 -16.84
C MET A 95 3.59 -3.26 -16.68
N SER A 96 2.96 -3.53 -15.55
CA SER A 96 1.63 -3.02 -15.23
C SER A 96 1.71 -1.97 -14.11
N ALA A 97 0.85 -0.95 -14.18
CA ALA A 97 0.67 0.09 -13.18
C ALA A 97 -0.77 0.11 -12.69
N LEU A 98 -0.99 -0.14 -11.39
CA LEU A 98 -2.29 -0.02 -10.75
C LEU A 98 -2.37 1.30 -10.00
N LEU A 99 -3.41 2.10 -10.28
CA LEU A 99 -3.63 3.36 -9.60
C LEU A 99 -4.41 3.14 -8.30
N THR A 100 -3.88 3.66 -7.19
CA THR A 100 -4.46 3.52 -5.86
C THR A 100 -4.54 4.88 -5.15
N ILE A 101 -5.31 4.96 -4.07
CA ILE A 101 -5.40 6.14 -3.21
C ILE A 101 -5.00 5.74 -1.79
N GLU A 102 -4.16 6.54 -1.16
CA GLU A 102 -3.89 6.50 0.26
C GLU A 102 -4.44 7.76 0.92
N GLU A 103 -5.40 7.60 1.81
CA GLU A 103 -6.31 8.53 2.46
C GLU A 103 -7.68 8.61 1.78
N GLY A 104 -8.63 7.81 2.30
CA GLY A 104 -9.98 7.69 1.73
C GLY A 104 -10.86 8.94 1.85
N ALA A 105 -10.57 9.85 2.78
CA ALA A 105 -11.40 11.03 3.02
C ALA A 105 -11.25 12.14 1.94
N VAL A 106 -10.61 11.82 0.82
CA VAL A 106 -10.47 12.72 -0.35
C VAL A 106 -11.74 12.80 -1.22
N ILE A 107 -12.93 12.68 -0.61
CA ILE A 107 -14.23 12.59 -1.31
C ILE A 107 -15.24 13.66 -0.90
N HIS A 108 -14.86 14.69 -0.12
CA HIS A 108 -15.80 15.70 0.39
C HIS A 108 -17.08 15.10 1.02
N GLU A 109 -16.96 13.98 1.74
CA GLU A 109 -18.08 13.24 2.36
C GLU A 109 -19.16 12.76 1.36
N ASP A 110 -18.85 12.71 0.06
CA ASP A 110 -19.78 12.31 -1.02
C ASP A 110 -19.21 11.12 -1.82
N LEU A 111 -19.87 9.97 -1.73
CA LEU A 111 -19.51 8.74 -2.45
C LEU A 111 -19.54 8.88 -3.99
N SER A 112 -20.11 9.95 -4.54
CA SER A 112 -20.02 10.20 -5.97
C SER A 112 -18.57 10.42 -6.44
N TYR A 113 -17.72 10.99 -5.58
CA TYR A 113 -16.29 11.12 -5.88
C TYR A 113 -15.60 9.76 -5.96
N LEU A 114 -15.89 8.83 -5.02
CA LEU A 114 -15.37 7.46 -5.07
C LEU A 114 -15.74 6.76 -6.37
N ARG A 115 -17.01 6.86 -6.79
CA ARG A 115 -17.48 6.32 -8.08
C ARG A 115 -16.77 6.94 -9.27
N ASN A 116 -16.45 8.23 -9.20
CA ASN A 116 -15.71 8.92 -10.25
C ASN A 116 -14.23 8.49 -10.27
N TYR A 117 -13.57 8.32 -9.12
CA TYR A 117 -12.23 7.77 -9.05
C TYR A 117 -12.16 6.35 -9.65
N TYR A 118 -13.17 5.51 -9.38
CA TYR A 118 -13.28 4.20 -10.03
C TYR A 118 -13.36 4.30 -11.56
N ARG A 119 -14.18 5.24 -12.10
CA ARG A 119 -14.27 5.49 -13.55
C ARG A 119 -12.96 6.01 -14.14
N LEU A 120 -12.18 6.74 -13.35
CA LEU A 120 -10.86 7.25 -13.70
C LEU A 120 -9.73 6.23 -13.49
N GLY A 121 -10.04 4.99 -13.16
CA GLY A 121 -9.06 3.89 -13.12
C GLY A 121 -8.51 3.53 -11.74
N VAL A 122 -8.90 4.22 -10.67
CA VAL A 122 -8.54 3.82 -9.30
C VAL A 122 -9.17 2.47 -8.97
N ARG A 123 -8.40 1.52 -8.43
CA ARG A 123 -8.88 0.17 -8.10
C ARG A 123 -8.68 -0.24 -6.65
N MET A 124 -7.98 0.56 -5.87
CA MET A 124 -7.75 0.29 -4.46
C MET A 124 -7.70 1.59 -3.67
N VAL A 125 -8.22 1.57 -2.44
CA VAL A 125 -8.15 2.70 -1.51
C VAL A 125 -7.78 2.21 -0.11
N ALA A 126 -6.76 2.83 0.49
CA ALA A 126 -6.52 2.81 1.92
C ALA A 126 -7.35 3.93 2.56
N LEU A 127 -8.29 3.56 3.45
CA LEU A 127 -9.25 4.52 3.98
C LEU A 127 -8.66 5.52 4.96
N SER A 128 -7.54 5.20 5.59
CA SER A 128 -6.85 6.10 6.51
C SER A 128 -5.36 6.16 6.23
N TRP A 129 -4.81 7.29 6.58
CA TRP A 129 -3.40 7.45 6.92
C TRP A 129 -3.29 7.66 8.44
N ASN A 130 -2.39 8.51 8.92
CA ASN A 130 -2.10 8.69 10.34
C ASN A 130 -2.92 9.82 10.99
N HIS A 131 -4.18 10.01 10.56
CA HIS A 131 -5.13 10.96 11.15
C HIS A 131 -6.55 10.37 11.21
N VAL A 132 -7.29 10.74 12.24
CA VAL A 132 -8.75 10.52 12.25
C VAL A 132 -9.36 11.38 11.15
N ASN A 133 -10.13 10.76 10.25
CA ASN A 133 -10.57 11.40 9.00
C ASN A 133 -12.09 11.38 8.74
N GLY A 134 -12.89 11.02 9.73
CA GLY A 134 -14.36 10.95 9.59
C GLY A 134 -14.87 9.63 9.00
N LEU A 135 -14.03 8.78 8.41
CA LEU A 135 -14.36 7.44 7.92
C LEU A 135 -13.88 6.36 8.89
N THR A 136 -12.67 6.53 9.41
CA THR A 136 -11.93 5.52 10.16
C THR A 136 -11.01 6.17 11.20
N TYR A 137 -10.46 5.34 12.06
CA TYR A 137 -9.46 5.70 13.05
C TYR A 137 -8.16 4.94 12.74
N PRO A 138 -6.98 5.60 12.78
CA PRO A 138 -5.70 4.92 12.65
C PRO A 138 -5.26 4.33 14.00
N ASN A 139 -4.41 3.30 13.98
CA ASN A 139 -3.72 2.84 15.19
C ASN A 139 -2.72 3.88 15.73
N PHE A 140 -2.09 4.61 14.80
CA PHE A 140 -1.19 5.71 15.13
C PHE A 140 -1.78 7.02 14.61
N ASP A 141 -2.15 7.93 15.52
CA ASP A 141 -2.60 9.27 15.16
C ASP A 141 -1.47 10.27 15.44
N MET A 142 -0.99 10.95 14.41
CA MET A 142 0.05 11.97 14.51
C MET A 142 -0.37 13.21 15.35
N ASN A 143 -1.66 13.34 15.68
CA ASN A 143 -2.15 14.43 16.54
C ASN A 143 -2.20 14.07 18.02
N ASP A 144 -2.03 12.80 18.34
CA ASP A 144 -2.05 12.29 19.69
C ASP A 144 -0.73 11.59 19.97
N ASP A 145 0.26 12.38 20.41
CA ASP A 145 1.57 11.90 20.81
C ASP A 145 1.58 11.19 22.19
N THR A 146 0.42 11.14 22.87
CA THR A 146 0.30 10.47 24.19
C THR A 146 0.33 8.96 24.09
N HIS A 147 -0.02 8.39 22.92
CA HIS A 147 -0.17 6.94 22.75
C HIS A 147 1.07 6.25 22.16
N GLY A 148 1.93 6.97 21.43
CA GLY A 148 3.16 6.42 20.85
C GLY A 148 2.95 5.26 19.87
N TYR A 149 4.05 4.66 19.42
CA TYR A 149 4.03 3.60 18.39
C TYR A 149 3.64 2.19 18.91
N HIS A 150 3.45 2.02 20.22
CA HIS A 150 3.17 0.73 20.85
C HIS A 150 1.73 0.60 21.37
N THR A 151 0.89 1.59 21.08
CA THR A 151 -0.53 1.58 21.47
C THR A 151 -1.38 1.18 20.29
N TYR A 152 -2.35 0.30 20.54
CA TYR A 152 -3.28 -0.23 19.55
C TYR A 152 -4.70 0.20 19.92
N ASP A 153 -5.42 0.76 18.98
CA ASP A 153 -6.81 1.19 19.18
C ASP A 153 -7.75 0.02 18.87
N ASP A 154 -8.26 -0.62 19.91
CA ASP A 154 -9.26 -1.70 19.83
C ASP A 154 -10.69 -1.22 20.12
N VAL A 155 -10.88 0.09 20.30
CA VAL A 155 -12.14 0.72 20.68
C VAL A 155 -12.81 1.43 19.51
N HIS A 156 -12.08 2.29 18.80
CA HIS A 156 -12.62 3.15 17.76
C HIS A 156 -12.60 2.43 16.40
N GLY A 157 -13.79 2.05 15.94
CA GLY A 157 -14.03 1.35 14.68
C GLY A 157 -14.43 2.30 13.55
N LEU A 158 -14.85 1.69 12.44
CA LEU A 158 -15.39 2.42 11.30
C LEU A 158 -16.63 3.24 11.70
N THR A 159 -16.67 4.49 11.23
CA THR A 159 -17.88 5.31 11.32
C THR A 159 -18.97 4.75 10.41
N ASP A 160 -20.20 5.22 10.53
CA ASP A 160 -21.28 4.85 9.60
C ASP A 160 -20.95 5.27 8.15
N ALA A 161 -20.26 6.42 7.98
CA ALA A 161 -19.76 6.86 6.68
C ALA A 161 -18.65 5.91 6.16
N GLY A 162 -17.72 5.47 7.03
CA GLY A 162 -16.70 4.48 6.68
C GLY A 162 -17.28 3.13 6.25
N LYS A 163 -18.33 2.65 6.95
CA LYS A 163 -19.04 1.42 6.57
C LYS A 163 -19.75 1.55 5.22
N ALA A 164 -20.37 2.70 4.96
CA ALA A 164 -20.99 2.97 3.66
C ALA A 164 -19.93 3.03 2.55
N TYR A 165 -18.77 3.61 2.85
CA TYR A 165 -17.65 3.71 1.91
C TYR A 165 -17.11 2.34 1.49
N ILE A 166 -16.77 1.46 2.45
CA ILE A 166 -16.24 0.13 2.12
C ILE A 166 -17.26 -0.77 1.42
N LYS A 167 -18.55 -0.58 1.73
CA LYS A 167 -19.63 -1.28 1.01
C LYS A 167 -19.72 -0.82 -0.44
N GLU A 168 -19.65 0.47 -0.70
CA GLU A 168 -19.59 1.01 -2.07
C GLU A 168 -18.35 0.50 -2.81
N MET A 169 -17.18 0.43 -2.14
CA MET A 169 -15.97 -0.18 -2.73
C MET A 169 -16.19 -1.64 -3.13
N GLU A 170 -16.80 -2.43 -2.26
CA GLU A 170 -17.09 -3.85 -2.53
C GLU A 170 -18.06 -4.01 -3.70
N ASP A 171 -19.10 -3.18 -3.79
CA ASP A 171 -20.09 -3.17 -4.88
C ASP A 171 -19.45 -2.76 -6.22
N LEU A 172 -18.53 -1.79 -6.22
CA LEU A 172 -17.75 -1.38 -7.38
C LEU A 172 -16.69 -2.41 -7.81
N GLY A 173 -16.30 -3.33 -6.92
CA GLY A 173 -15.17 -4.24 -7.14
C GLY A 173 -13.80 -3.59 -6.90
N MET A 174 -13.75 -2.53 -6.08
CA MET A 174 -12.50 -1.93 -5.62
C MET A 174 -11.91 -2.74 -4.47
N ILE A 175 -10.59 -2.78 -4.39
CA ILE A 175 -9.85 -3.44 -3.32
C ILE A 175 -9.80 -2.50 -2.10
N ILE A 176 -10.16 -3.03 -0.93
CA ILE A 176 -10.07 -2.32 0.34
C ILE A 176 -8.70 -2.60 0.93
N ASP A 177 -7.95 -1.55 1.26
CA ASP A 177 -6.67 -1.63 1.96
C ASP A 177 -6.86 -1.19 3.42
N VAL A 178 -6.51 -2.08 4.34
CA VAL A 178 -6.62 -1.84 5.79
C VAL A 178 -5.32 -1.32 6.43
N SER A 179 -4.31 -1.02 5.63
CA SER A 179 -3.08 -0.39 6.13
C SER A 179 -3.44 0.90 6.88
N HIS A 180 -2.71 1.21 7.95
CA HIS A 180 -2.94 2.31 8.88
C HIS A 180 -4.15 2.21 9.82
N MET A 181 -5.19 1.45 9.46
CA MET A 181 -6.41 1.37 10.28
C MET A 181 -6.12 0.88 11.70
N SER A 182 -6.98 1.31 12.64
CA SER A 182 -7.02 0.77 13.98
C SER A 182 -7.34 -0.72 13.97
N ASP A 183 -6.94 -1.44 15.03
CA ASP A 183 -7.29 -2.86 15.17
C ASP A 183 -8.82 -3.02 15.14
N ARG A 184 -9.58 -2.14 15.77
CA ARG A 184 -11.03 -2.17 15.73
C ARG A 184 -11.59 -1.96 14.33
N CYS A 185 -11.06 -1.00 13.56
CA CYS A 185 -11.47 -0.80 12.17
C CYS A 185 -11.22 -2.04 11.29
N PHE A 186 -10.11 -2.73 11.47
CA PHE A 186 -9.85 -4.00 10.77
C PHE A 186 -10.94 -5.03 11.01
N TYR A 187 -11.38 -5.21 12.28
CA TYR A 187 -12.46 -6.16 12.59
C TYR A 187 -13.81 -5.70 12.02
N ASP A 188 -14.09 -4.40 12.02
CA ASP A 188 -15.30 -3.87 11.38
C ASP A 188 -15.30 -4.13 9.86
N VAL A 189 -14.14 -4.03 9.19
CA VAL A 189 -14.02 -4.43 7.76
C VAL A 189 -14.36 -5.90 7.58
N LEU A 190 -13.83 -6.79 8.43
CA LEU A 190 -14.14 -8.23 8.40
C LEU A 190 -15.64 -8.52 8.56
N ASP A 191 -16.34 -7.74 9.39
CA ASP A 191 -17.75 -7.94 9.65
C ASP A 191 -18.64 -7.44 8.49
N VAL A 192 -18.23 -6.36 7.81
CA VAL A 192 -19.04 -5.68 6.78
C VAL A 192 -18.82 -6.30 5.40
N VAL A 193 -17.55 -6.60 5.01
CA VAL A 193 -17.23 -7.05 3.66
C VAL A 193 -17.14 -8.57 3.56
N LYS A 194 -17.43 -9.10 2.36
CA LYS A 194 -17.43 -10.54 2.08
C LYS A 194 -16.27 -10.96 1.17
N LYS A 195 -15.81 -10.05 0.30
CA LYS A 195 -14.70 -10.29 -0.62
C LYS A 195 -13.36 -10.21 0.10
N PRO A 196 -12.28 -10.75 -0.48
CA PRO A 196 -10.92 -10.51 0.00
C PRO A 196 -10.60 -9.03 0.04
N PHE A 197 -9.79 -8.62 1.03
CA PHE A 197 -9.21 -7.29 1.15
C PHE A 197 -7.72 -7.41 1.49
N VAL A 198 -6.98 -6.35 1.52
CA VAL A 198 -5.52 -6.38 1.66
C VAL A 198 -5.02 -5.45 2.77
N ALA A 199 -3.79 -5.69 3.24
CA ALA A 199 -2.98 -4.74 3.95
C ALA A 199 -1.74 -4.48 3.08
N THR A 200 -1.75 -3.43 2.27
CA THR A 200 -0.74 -3.25 1.22
C THR A 200 0.68 -3.09 1.74
N HIS A 201 0.85 -2.52 2.95
CA HIS A 201 2.16 -2.22 3.54
C HIS A 201 2.12 -2.32 5.07
N SER A 202 2.13 -3.55 5.59
CA SER A 202 2.11 -3.87 7.03
C SER A 202 2.97 -5.10 7.33
N ASN A 203 3.47 -5.21 8.59
CA ASN A 203 4.33 -6.30 9.01
C ASN A 203 3.72 -7.10 10.19
N ALA A 204 4.44 -8.08 10.71
CA ALA A 204 3.98 -8.89 11.86
C ALA A 204 4.32 -8.20 13.19
N ARG A 205 3.30 -7.92 14.01
CA ARG A 205 3.44 -7.27 15.31
C ARG A 205 4.21 -8.13 16.32
N ALA A 206 4.11 -9.45 16.22
CA ALA A 206 4.86 -10.35 17.08
C ALA A 206 6.38 -10.31 16.83
N VAL A 207 6.83 -9.91 15.64
CA VAL A 207 8.25 -9.74 15.32
C VAL A 207 8.72 -8.33 15.72
N CYS A 208 7.92 -7.30 15.45
CA CYS A 208 8.19 -5.94 15.86
C CYS A 208 6.91 -5.29 16.40
N PRO A 209 6.84 -4.96 17.71
CA PRO A 209 5.63 -4.46 18.37
C PRO A 209 5.36 -3.00 18.02
N HIS A 210 4.99 -2.72 16.78
CA HIS A 210 4.66 -1.39 16.26
C HIS A 210 3.18 -1.28 15.90
N ALA A 211 2.56 -0.12 16.12
CA ALA A 211 1.13 0.13 15.87
C ALA A 211 0.73 -0.10 14.40
N ARG A 212 1.65 0.10 13.46
CA ARG A 212 1.44 -0.14 12.02
C ARG A 212 1.48 -1.61 11.63
N ASN A 213 1.93 -2.51 12.53
CA ASN A 213 2.02 -3.94 12.29
C ASN A 213 0.76 -4.66 12.76
N MET A 214 0.42 -5.76 12.07
CA MET A 214 -0.78 -6.55 12.33
C MET A 214 -0.53 -7.61 13.41
N SER A 215 -1.52 -7.85 14.28
CA SER A 215 -1.49 -8.95 15.22
C SER A 215 -1.64 -10.31 14.51
N ASP A 216 -1.24 -11.40 15.18
CA ASP A 216 -1.37 -12.75 14.63
C ASP A 216 -2.82 -13.11 14.27
N ASP A 217 -3.79 -12.70 15.10
CA ASP A 217 -5.20 -12.93 14.83
C ASP A 217 -5.68 -12.16 13.57
N MET A 218 -5.22 -10.92 13.38
CA MET A 218 -5.53 -10.14 12.19
C MET A 218 -4.93 -10.79 10.93
N ILE A 219 -3.65 -11.23 10.99
CA ILE A 219 -2.96 -11.91 9.89
C ILE A 219 -3.71 -13.20 9.50
N LEU A 220 -4.08 -14.02 10.49
CA LEU A 220 -4.83 -15.25 10.24
C LEU A 220 -6.22 -14.97 9.63
N LYS A 221 -6.93 -13.96 10.11
CA LYS A 221 -8.24 -13.59 9.56
C LYS A 221 -8.15 -13.02 8.15
N LEU A 222 -7.12 -12.22 7.87
CA LEU A 222 -6.83 -11.73 6.53
C LEU A 222 -6.58 -12.89 5.56
N ALA A 223 -5.69 -13.82 5.94
CA ALA A 223 -5.37 -15.01 5.15
C ALA A 223 -6.60 -15.92 4.92
N HIS A 224 -7.41 -16.18 5.96
CA HIS A 224 -8.64 -16.96 5.83
C HIS A 224 -9.67 -16.31 4.91
N ARG A 225 -9.66 -14.97 4.79
CA ARG A 225 -10.49 -14.23 3.84
C ARG A 225 -9.92 -14.25 2.40
N GLY A 226 -8.76 -14.86 2.18
CA GLY A 226 -8.04 -14.86 0.90
C GLY A 226 -7.33 -13.53 0.61
N GLY A 227 -7.08 -12.73 1.64
CA GLY A 227 -6.37 -11.47 1.54
C GLY A 227 -4.85 -11.65 1.56
N VAL A 228 -4.14 -10.58 1.22
CA VAL A 228 -2.67 -10.52 1.16
C VAL A 228 -2.18 -9.33 1.97
N MET A 229 -1.08 -9.51 2.71
CA MET A 229 -0.36 -8.41 3.33
C MET A 229 0.98 -8.19 2.64
N GLY A 230 1.25 -6.94 2.25
CA GLY A 230 2.52 -6.50 1.68
C GLY A 230 3.50 -6.15 2.79
N LEU A 231 4.71 -6.69 2.70
CA LEU A 231 5.78 -6.37 3.64
C LEU A 231 6.22 -4.92 3.45
N ASN A 232 6.09 -4.11 4.49
CA ASN A 232 6.57 -2.73 4.54
C ASN A 232 8.07 -2.69 4.86
N TYR A 233 8.82 -1.81 4.17
CA TYR A 233 10.29 -1.72 4.33
C TYR A 233 10.74 -0.65 5.34
N ALA A 234 9.83 0.06 6.00
CA ALA A 234 10.19 1.03 7.03
C ALA A 234 10.96 0.37 8.18
N ALA A 235 12.13 0.92 8.51
CA ALA A 235 13.02 0.36 9.54
C ALA A 235 12.31 0.15 10.89
N GLY A 236 11.52 1.13 11.35
CA GLY A 236 10.78 1.07 12.62
C GLY A 236 9.67 0.01 12.65
N PHE A 237 9.21 -0.49 11.49
CA PHE A 237 8.20 -1.56 11.41
C PHE A 237 8.85 -2.96 11.30
N LEU A 238 10.14 -3.00 10.94
CA LEU A 238 10.92 -4.23 10.82
C LEU A 238 11.64 -4.61 12.12
N GLY A 239 12.04 -3.65 12.92
CA GLY A 239 12.74 -3.90 14.18
C GLY A 239 12.57 -2.77 15.17
N GLU A 240 12.37 -3.13 16.45
CA GLU A 240 12.26 -2.15 17.53
C GLU A 240 13.54 -1.31 17.62
N ASN A 241 13.39 0.00 17.55
CA ASN A 241 14.48 0.98 17.52
C ASN A 241 15.46 0.81 16.32
N ALA A 242 15.03 0.14 15.24
CA ALA A 242 15.88 0.00 14.05
C ALA A 242 16.05 1.35 13.34
N GLU A 243 17.29 1.78 13.17
CA GLU A 243 17.60 3.00 12.41
C GLU A 243 17.71 2.73 10.90
N LYS A 244 17.90 1.48 10.51
CA LYS A 244 18.09 1.06 9.11
C LYS A 244 17.19 -0.11 8.76
N SER A 245 16.54 -0.02 7.61
CA SER A 245 15.84 -1.14 7.00
C SER A 245 16.82 -2.18 6.47
N ARG A 246 16.72 -3.42 6.94
CA ARG A 246 17.63 -4.52 6.58
C ARG A 246 16.91 -5.67 5.93
N ILE A 247 17.55 -6.28 4.94
CA ILE A 247 17.01 -7.48 4.27
C ILE A 247 16.81 -8.62 5.26
N GLU A 248 17.73 -8.80 6.21
CA GLU A 248 17.60 -9.86 7.23
C GLU A 248 16.35 -9.71 8.10
N ASP A 249 15.94 -8.47 8.42
CA ASP A 249 14.73 -8.21 9.20
C ASP A 249 13.48 -8.42 8.36
N MET A 250 13.50 -8.06 7.08
CA MET A 250 12.43 -8.40 6.13
C MET A 250 12.22 -9.93 6.05
N VAL A 251 13.30 -10.70 5.94
CA VAL A 251 13.25 -12.17 5.90
C VAL A 251 12.63 -12.73 7.19
N LYS A 252 12.96 -12.19 8.37
CA LYS A 252 12.33 -12.62 9.65
C LYS A 252 10.82 -12.47 9.63
N HIS A 253 10.31 -11.32 9.18
CA HIS A 253 8.87 -11.10 9.06
C HIS A 253 8.22 -12.05 8.06
N ILE A 254 8.82 -12.23 6.89
CA ILE A 254 8.30 -13.13 5.84
C ILE A 254 8.22 -14.57 6.35
N LEU A 255 9.29 -15.09 6.99
CA LEU A 255 9.29 -16.43 7.55
C LEU A 255 8.25 -16.58 8.66
N TYR A 256 8.13 -15.59 9.54
CA TYR A 256 7.12 -15.61 10.60
C TYR A 256 5.70 -15.68 10.04
N ILE A 257 5.37 -14.82 9.05
CA ILE A 257 4.04 -14.80 8.43
C ILE A 257 3.77 -16.08 7.65
N LYS A 258 4.80 -16.61 6.94
CA LYS A 258 4.73 -17.91 6.24
C LYS A 258 4.37 -19.06 7.20
N ASP A 259 5.04 -19.10 8.35
CA ASP A 259 4.80 -20.18 9.35
C ASP A 259 3.44 -20.01 10.04
N LEU A 260 2.96 -18.79 10.22
CA LEU A 260 1.68 -18.47 10.85
C LEU A 260 0.49 -18.71 9.93
N ALA A 261 0.53 -18.17 8.72
CA ALA A 261 -0.64 -18.01 7.84
C ALA A 261 -0.46 -18.60 6.43
N GLY A 262 0.72 -19.12 6.11
CA GLY A 262 1.05 -19.65 4.78
C GLY A 262 1.62 -18.62 3.82
N ILE A 263 2.18 -19.10 2.72
CA ILE A 263 2.88 -18.26 1.73
C ILE A 263 1.93 -17.39 0.91
N ASP A 264 0.69 -17.84 0.69
CA ASP A 264 -0.29 -17.16 -0.15
C ASP A 264 -0.80 -15.84 0.45
N CYS A 265 -0.57 -15.62 1.75
CA CYS A 265 -0.92 -14.38 2.45
C CYS A 265 0.15 -13.28 2.31
N ILE A 266 1.31 -13.57 1.72
CA ILE A 266 2.46 -12.67 1.73
C ILE A 266 2.65 -11.99 0.36
N GLY A 267 2.74 -10.66 0.37
CA GLY A 267 3.15 -9.82 -0.74
C GLY A 267 4.31 -8.90 -0.36
N LEU A 268 4.70 -8.05 -1.28
CA LEU A 268 5.62 -6.95 -1.06
C LEU A 268 4.82 -5.64 -1.10
N GLY A 269 5.11 -4.71 -0.20
CA GLY A 269 4.51 -3.39 -0.14
C GLY A 269 5.58 -2.43 0.33
N SER A 270 6.48 -2.06 -0.56
CA SER A 270 7.77 -1.45 -0.24
C SER A 270 7.65 -0.16 0.57
N ASP A 271 6.59 0.59 0.31
CA ASP A 271 6.42 1.95 0.83
C ASP A 271 7.57 2.87 0.36
N PHE A 272 8.15 2.55 -0.80
CA PHE A 272 9.20 3.35 -1.44
C PHE A 272 8.70 4.76 -1.70
N ASP A 273 9.59 5.71 -1.45
CA ASP A 273 9.36 7.15 -1.52
C ASP A 273 8.44 7.73 -0.44
N GLY A 274 7.75 6.88 0.37
CA GLY A 274 6.97 7.27 1.55
C GLY A 274 7.71 7.14 2.88
N ILE A 275 8.86 6.44 2.90
CA ILE A 275 9.60 6.13 4.11
C ILE A 275 11.02 6.71 4.13
N SER A 276 11.69 6.62 5.29
CA SER A 276 13.09 7.05 5.45
C SER A 276 14.00 6.32 4.45
N GLN A 277 14.91 7.06 3.84
CA GLN A 277 15.86 6.55 2.83
C GLN A 277 17.04 5.77 3.43
N ASN A 278 17.07 5.47 4.73
CA ASN A 278 18.09 4.61 5.34
C ASN A 278 17.79 3.12 5.09
N LEU A 279 17.81 2.74 3.82
CA LEU A 279 17.46 1.42 3.32
C LEU A 279 18.70 0.64 2.89
N GLU A 280 18.77 -0.66 3.22
CA GLU A 280 19.72 -1.59 2.62
C GLU A 280 19.34 -1.84 1.15
N MET A 281 18.08 -2.13 0.86
CA MET A 281 17.50 -2.11 -0.48
C MET A 281 17.16 -0.67 -0.88
N LYS A 282 18.11 0.03 -1.47
CA LYS A 282 18.03 1.47 -1.74
C LYS A 282 16.92 1.87 -2.72
N ASN A 283 16.47 0.96 -3.57
CA ASN A 283 15.44 1.20 -4.58
C ASN A 283 15.01 -0.13 -5.22
N ALA A 284 14.08 -0.09 -6.15
CA ALA A 284 13.51 -1.25 -6.83
C ALA A 284 14.54 -2.20 -7.46
N SER A 285 15.68 -1.71 -7.94
CA SER A 285 16.73 -2.56 -8.55
C SER A 285 17.39 -3.54 -7.58
N TYR A 286 17.19 -3.36 -6.29
CA TYR A 286 17.77 -4.21 -5.24
C TYR A 286 16.93 -5.46 -4.93
N LEU A 287 15.71 -5.62 -5.48
CA LEU A 287 14.81 -6.76 -5.22
C LEU A 287 15.47 -8.14 -5.44
N PRO A 288 16.38 -8.35 -6.41
CA PRO A 288 17.10 -9.62 -6.53
C PRO A 288 17.93 -10.01 -5.29
N GLN A 289 18.31 -9.04 -4.44
CA GLN A 289 19.03 -9.33 -3.18
C GLN A 289 18.07 -9.93 -2.14
N LEU A 290 16.83 -9.42 -2.05
CA LEU A 290 15.78 -10.00 -1.19
C LEU A 290 15.43 -11.41 -1.66
N GLU A 291 15.24 -11.62 -2.97
CA GLU A 291 15.01 -12.96 -3.52
C GLU A 291 16.11 -13.94 -3.13
N LYS A 292 17.37 -13.51 -3.27
CA LYS A 292 18.53 -14.35 -2.88
C LYS A 292 18.52 -14.68 -1.39
N ALA A 293 18.20 -13.70 -0.54
CA ALA A 293 18.13 -13.91 0.91
C ALA A 293 17.01 -14.88 1.29
N LEU A 294 15.84 -14.76 0.67
CA LEU A 294 14.72 -15.68 0.88
C LEU A 294 15.05 -17.11 0.43
N ARG A 295 15.66 -17.29 -0.74
CA ARG A 295 16.09 -18.63 -1.21
C ARG A 295 17.13 -19.27 -0.29
N ASN A 296 17.97 -18.48 0.37
CA ASN A 296 18.95 -18.98 1.35
C ASN A 296 18.31 -19.35 2.68
N ALA A 297 17.16 -18.77 3.00
CA ALA A 297 16.43 -19.00 4.26
C ALA A 297 15.42 -20.17 4.18
N GLY A 298 15.13 -20.74 3.00
CA GLY A 298 14.20 -21.83 2.74
C GLY A 298 12.85 -21.33 2.27
#